data_ff1967d8e4c1f0174c2a9e53f644e1ef
#
_entry.id   ff1967d8e4c1f0174c2a9e53f644e1ef
#
_cell.length_a   1.000
_cell.length_b   1.000
_cell.length_c   1.000
_cell.angle_alpha   90.00
_cell.angle_beta   90.00
_cell.angle_gamma   90.00
#
_symmetry.space_group_name_H-M   'P 1'
#
loop_
_entity.id
_entity.type
_entity.pdbx_description
1 polymer ?
#
loop_
_entity_poly.entity_id
_entity_poly.type
_entity_poly.pdbx_seq_one_letter_code
_entity_poly.pdbx_strand_id
1 'polypeptide(L)'
;RDSRNTADRKIAFPTSEQKAASSNGINLLNALMLPRLEVDPIRNSVSLSNEGTIQFCINGIKVELSDIRSLSPQEVIRIEYHDNPGLRYGNASVVLDYIVQRETSGGSVNLDLSNSPTTSFGEDQVSTKFNHKKSEFGLQYAVRYRNPYHIWTEGVETFRFESGETMERTSEGLPRGM
;
A
#
# COMPACT_ATOMS: atom_id res chain seq x y z
N ARG A 1 20.90 -12.17 6.67
CA ARG A 1 20.57 -11.29 5.51
C ARG A 1 20.50 -12.14 4.25
N ASP A 2 19.36 -12.79 4.03
CA ASP A 2 19.18 -13.66 2.87
C ASP A 2 18.66 -12.84 1.70
N SER A 3 19.56 -12.37 0.86
CA SER A 3 19.20 -11.82 -0.46
C SER A 3 19.80 -12.70 -1.55
N ARG A 4 18.97 -13.12 -2.50
CA ARG A 4 19.43 -13.81 -3.71
C ARG A 4 19.37 -12.86 -4.88
N ASN A 5 20.50 -12.63 -5.54
CA ASN A 5 20.57 -11.88 -6.78
C ASN A 5 20.48 -12.86 -7.95
N THR A 6 19.50 -12.67 -8.82
CA THR A 6 19.39 -13.29 -10.13
C THR A 6 19.68 -12.22 -11.17
N ALA A 7 20.03 -12.55 -12.41
CA ALA A 7 20.52 -11.61 -13.44
C ALA A 7 19.65 -10.37 -13.67
N ASP A 8 18.35 -10.45 -13.36
CA ASP A 8 17.34 -9.41 -13.59
C ASP A 8 16.51 -9.04 -12.36
N ARG A 9 16.73 -9.67 -11.20
CA ARG A 9 15.96 -9.35 -9.99
C ARG A 9 16.76 -9.61 -8.71
N LYS A 10 16.45 -8.81 -7.71
CA LYS A 10 16.93 -8.99 -6.35
C LYS A 10 15.76 -9.48 -5.48
N ILE A 11 15.95 -10.60 -4.79
CA ILE A 11 14.95 -11.15 -3.89
C ILE A 11 15.41 -10.88 -2.45
N ALA A 12 14.57 -10.19 -1.68
CA ALA A 12 14.77 -9.92 -0.28
C ALA A 12 13.81 -10.73 0.58
N PHE A 13 14.35 -11.44 1.56
CA PHE A 13 13.58 -12.19 2.54
C PHE A 13 13.60 -11.42 3.87
N PRO A 14 12.46 -10.83 4.29
CA PRO A 14 12.39 -10.15 5.58
C PRO A 14 12.57 -11.15 6.72
N THR A 15 13.39 -10.79 7.70
CA THR A 15 13.52 -11.57 8.92
C THR A 15 12.31 -11.36 9.83
N SER A 16 12.10 -12.28 10.79
CA SER A 16 11.04 -12.13 11.80
C SER A 16 11.17 -10.83 12.60
N GLU A 17 12.40 -10.41 12.88
CA GLU A 17 12.69 -9.16 13.59
C GLU A 17 12.31 -7.94 12.74
N GLN A 18 12.66 -7.93 11.45
CA GLN A 18 12.29 -6.86 10.52
C GLN A 18 10.77 -6.75 10.36
N LYS A 19 10.08 -7.89 10.27
CA LYS A 19 8.62 -7.93 10.22
C LYS A 19 7.99 -7.40 11.52
N ALA A 20 8.51 -7.80 12.68
CA ALA A 20 8.02 -7.35 13.98
C ALA A 20 8.26 -5.86 14.22
N ALA A 21 9.37 -5.32 13.70
CA ALA A 21 9.71 -3.89 13.82
C ALA A 21 8.98 -3.00 12.81
N SER A 22 8.26 -3.58 11.85
CA SER A 22 7.55 -2.85 10.80
C SER A 22 6.06 -2.83 11.06
N SER A 23 5.41 -1.68 10.90
CA SER A 23 3.96 -1.52 11.08
C SER A 23 3.16 -1.83 9.82
N ASN A 24 3.77 -1.70 8.64
CA ASN A 24 3.13 -1.90 7.34
C ASN A 24 4.15 -2.29 6.26
N GLY A 25 3.67 -2.55 5.04
CA GLY A 25 4.53 -2.95 3.92
C GLY A 25 5.57 -1.91 3.52
N ILE A 26 5.32 -0.62 3.73
CA ILE A 26 6.29 0.45 3.42
C ILE A 26 7.42 0.48 4.45
N ASN A 27 7.07 0.40 5.74
CA ASN A 27 8.08 0.34 6.80
C ASN A 27 8.96 -0.90 6.66
N LEU A 28 8.41 -1.99 6.11
CA LEU A 28 9.19 -3.18 5.80
C LEU A 28 10.23 -2.93 4.69
N LEU A 29 9.91 -2.11 3.67
CA LEU A 29 10.89 -1.70 2.65
C LEU A 29 12.04 -0.90 3.26
N ASN A 30 11.74 0.00 4.19
CA ASN A 30 12.75 0.77 4.89
C ASN A 30 13.72 -0.14 5.64
N ALA A 31 13.22 -1.18 6.32
CA ALA A 31 14.03 -2.15 7.03
C ALA A 31 14.91 -3.02 6.11
N LEU A 32 14.53 -3.18 4.83
CA LEU A 32 15.26 -3.98 3.85
C LEU A 32 16.36 -3.21 3.12
N MET A 33 16.34 -1.88 3.15
CA MET A 33 17.32 -1.01 2.51
C MET A 33 17.61 -1.42 1.05
N LEU A 34 16.59 -1.49 0.23
CA LEU A 34 16.73 -1.84 -1.18
C LEU A 34 17.40 -0.71 -1.96
N PRO A 35 18.19 -1.03 -3.01
CA PRO A 35 18.91 -0.01 -3.77
C PRO A 35 17.94 0.92 -4.50
N ARG A 36 18.37 2.18 -4.70
CA ARG A 36 17.63 3.24 -5.40
C ARG A 36 16.28 3.62 -4.78
N LEU A 37 15.87 3.02 -3.68
CA LEU A 37 14.65 3.36 -2.98
C LEU A 37 14.93 4.31 -1.82
N GLU A 38 14.19 5.39 -1.78
CA GLU A 38 14.08 6.30 -0.64
C GLU A 38 12.72 6.11 0.00
N VAL A 39 12.72 5.65 1.23
CA VAL A 39 11.50 5.37 2.00
C VAL A 39 11.38 6.37 3.13
N ASP A 40 10.28 7.11 3.16
CA ASP A 40 9.90 7.95 4.29
C ASP A 40 8.89 7.19 5.18
N PRO A 41 9.32 6.65 6.33
CA PRO A 41 8.45 5.89 7.20
C PRO A 41 7.39 6.75 7.91
N ILE A 42 7.63 8.06 8.02
CA ILE A 42 6.70 9.00 8.67
C ILE A 42 5.54 9.32 7.74
N ARG A 43 5.86 9.64 6.48
CA ARG A 43 4.87 9.98 5.46
C ARG A 43 4.31 8.76 4.74
N ASN A 44 4.82 7.57 5.06
CA ASN A 44 4.50 6.33 4.36
C ASN A 44 4.61 6.47 2.83
N SER A 45 5.69 7.10 2.38
CA SER A 45 5.96 7.31 0.96
C SER A 45 7.23 6.61 0.51
N VAL A 46 7.26 6.25 -0.78
CA VAL A 46 8.40 5.62 -1.43
C VAL A 46 8.70 6.37 -2.71
N SER A 47 9.94 6.73 -2.89
CA SER A 47 10.44 7.39 -4.11
C SER A 47 11.73 6.72 -4.60
N LEU A 48 12.14 7.06 -5.81
CA LEU A 48 13.45 6.68 -6.32
C LEU A 48 14.45 7.80 -6.06
N SER A 49 15.70 7.44 -5.78
CA SER A 49 16.80 8.40 -5.64
C SER A 49 17.17 9.10 -6.94
N ASN A 50 16.68 8.62 -8.07
CA ASN A 50 16.80 9.22 -9.38
C ASN A 50 15.44 9.23 -10.09
N GLU A 51 15.34 9.92 -11.22
CA GLU A 51 14.11 9.97 -12.01
C GLU A 51 13.60 8.57 -12.39
N GLY A 52 12.29 8.38 -12.27
CA GLY A 52 11.65 7.11 -12.63
C GLY A 52 10.33 6.89 -11.95
N THR A 53 9.67 5.81 -12.32
CA THR A 53 8.38 5.39 -11.76
C THR A 53 8.52 4.04 -11.07
N ILE A 54 7.84 3.92 -9.93
CA ILE A 54 7.75 2.66 -9.17
C ILE A 54 6.38 2.04 -9.45
N GLN A 55 6.38 0.76 -9.79
CA GLN A 55 5.17 -0.04 -9.85
C GLN A 55 5.15 -1.01 -8.68
N PHE A 56 4.07 -1.02 -7.94
CA PHE A 56 3.83 -1.96 -6.86
C PHE A 56 3.00 -3.14 -7.36
N CYS A 57 3.34 -4.33 -6.89
CA CYS A 57 2.60 -5.56 -7.16
C CYS A 57 2.45 -6.37 -5.87
N ILE A 58 1.37 -7.14 -5.78
CA ILE A 58 1.17 -8.19 -4.77
C ILE A 58 0.88 -9.50 -5.51
N ASN A 59 1.75 -10.50 -5.32
CA ASN A 59 1.68 -11.78 -6.02
C ASN A 59 1.57 -11.62 -7.55
N GLY A 60 2.34 -10.69 -8.13
CA GLY A 60 2.36 -10.41 -9.56
C GLY A 60 1.22 -9.53 -10.08
N ILE A 61 0.27 -9.14 -9.24
CA ILE A 61 -0.86 -8.27 -9.61
C ILE A 61 -0.51 -6.82 -9.26
N LYS A 62 -0.66 -5.90 -10.23
CA LYS A 62 -0.44 -4.48 -10.02
C LYS A 62 -1.42 -3.92 -8.99
N VAL A 63 -0.90 -3.15 -8.04
CA VAL A 63 -1.66 -2.53 -6.95
C VAL A 63 -1.21 -1.08 -6.73
N GLU A 64 -1.99 -0.33 -5.97
CA GLU A 64 -1.66 1.03 -5.58
C GLU A 64 -0.81 1.07 -4.30
N LEU A 65 -0.19 2.22 -4.02
CA LEU A 65 0.60 2.43 -2.81
C LEU A 65 -0.22 2.25 -1.51
N SER A 66 -1.51 2.59 -1.56
CA SER A 66 -2.47 2.38 -0.47
C SER A 66 -2.60 0.91 -0.05
N ASP A 67 -2.53 0.00 -1.03
CA ASP A 67 -2.57 -1.44 -0.76
C ASP A 67 -1.32 -1.90 0.00
N ILE A 68 -0.17 -1.36 -0.36
CA ILE A 68 1.09 -1.65 0.34
C ILE A 68 1.09 -1.06 1.74
N ARG A 69 0.50 0.14 1.94
CA ARG A 69 0.32 0.73 3.28
C ARG A 69 -0.54 -0.13 4.20
N SER A 70 -1.55 -0.81 3.66
CA SER A 70 -2.44 -1.68 4.43
C SER A 70 -1.94 -3.12 4.54
N LEU A 71 -0.80 -3.45 3.93
CA LEU A 71 -0.24 -4.79 3.95
C LEU A 71 0.43 -5.09 5.29
N SER A 72 0.01 -6.19 5.93
CA SER A 72 0.66 -6.68 7.15
C SER A 72 2.06 -7.24 6.84
N PRO A 73 3.12 -6.79 7.52
CA PRO A 73 4.46 -7.33 7.34
C PRO A 73 4.55 -8.84 7.60
N GLN A 74 3.69 -9.38 8.46
CA GLN A 74 3.69 -10.80 8.81
C GLN A 74 3.29 -11.69 7.63
N GLU A 75 2.43 -11.20 6.74
CA GLU A 75 1.99 -11.92 5.55
C GLU A 75 3.07 -11.98 4.46
N VAL A 76 4.06 -11.09 4.50
CA VAL A 76 5.09 -10.99 3.45
C VAL A 76 6.09 -12.14 3.58
N ILE A 77 6.17 -12.98 2.57
CA ILE A 77 7.16 -14.06 2.47
C ILE A 77 8.49 -13.50 1.97
N ARG A 78 8.44 -12.72 0.89
CA ARG A 78 9.59 -12.08 0.27
C ARG A 78 9.16 -10.86 -0.55
N ILE A 79 10.11 -10.01 -0.87
CA ILE A 79 9.92 -8.90 -1.81
C ILE A 79 10.87 -9.10 -2.98
N GLU A 80 10.32 -9.12 -4.19
CA GLU A 80 11.06 -9.19 -5.43
C GLU A 80 11.23 -7.78 -6.01
N TYR A 81 12.47 -7.34 -6.08
CA TYR A 81 12.86 -6.04 -6.64
C TYR A 81 13.39 -6.25 -8.05
N HIS A 82 12.74 -5.64 -9.02
CA HIS A 82 13.16 -5.63 -10.41
C HIS A 82 13.63 -4.23 -10.78
N ASP A 83 14.89 -4.12 -11.14
CA ASP A 83 15.48 -2.87 -11.66
C ASP A 83 15.44 -2.89 -13.18
N ASN A 84 14.82 -1.88 -13.76
CA ASN A 84 14.65 -1.76 -15.20
C ASN A 84 14.01 -3.00 -15.86
N PRO A 85 12.80 -3.40 -15.44
CA PRO A 85 12.19 -4.70 -15.75
C PRO A 85 11.77 -4.88 -17.22
N GLY A 86 11.99 -3.85 -18.07
CA GLY A 86 11.66 -3.87 -19.49
C GLY A 86 10.16 -3.81 -19.78
N LEU A 87 9.78 -4.09 -21.01
CA LEU A 87 8.42 -3.90 -21.54
C LEU A 87 7.33 -4.73 -20.85
N ARG A 88 7.70 -5.77 -20.11
CA ARG A 88 6.75 -6.63 -19.38
C ARG A 88 5.94 -5.87 -18.34
N TYR A 89 6.52 -4.82 -17.76
CA TYR A 89 5.90 -3.99 -16.73
C TYR A 89 5.65 -2.55 -17.21
N GLY A 90 5.49 -2.37 -18.52
CA GLY A 90 5.27 -1.05 -19.12
C GLY A 90 6.49 -0.13 -18.96
N ASN A 91 6.25 1.12 -18.57
CA ASN A 91 7.32 2.12 -18.44
C ASN A 91 7.83 2.25 -16.98
N ALA A 92 7.62 1.23 -16.14
CA ALA A 92 8.12 1.26 -14.77
C ALA A 92 9.65 1.14 -14.74
N SER A 93 10.30 2.05 -14.03
CA SER A 93 11.76 2.02 -13.81
C SER A 93 12.13 0.96 -12.79
N VAL A 94 11.26 0.75 -11.80
CA VAL A 94 11.40 -0.25 -10.74
C VAL A 94 10.05 -0.92 -10.50
N VAL A 95 10.07 -2.24 -10.31
CA VAL A 95 8.90 -3.01 -9.86
C VAL A 95 9.22 -3.65 -8.51
N LEU A 96 8.31 -3.48 -7.57
CA LEU A 96 8.33 -4.09 -6.26
C LEU A 96 7.17 -5.06 -6.15
N ASP A 97 7.46 -6.36 -6.19
CA ASP A 97 6.45 -7.40 -6.05
C ASP A 97 6.53 -8.04 -4.66
N TYR A 98 5.49 -7.81 -3.86
CA TYR A 98 5.32 -8.41 -2.54
C TYR A 98 4.70 -9.79 -2.70
N ILE A 99 5.50 -10.81 -2.47
CA ILE A 99 4.99 -12.19 -2.42
C ILE A 99 4.48 -12.45 -1.01
N VAL A 100 3.18 -12.58 -0.90
CA VAL A 100 2.50 -12.74 0.38
C VAL A 100 1.81 -14.09 0.48
N GLN A 101 1.80 -14.63 1.68
CA GLN A 101 0.94 -15.76 2.04
C GLN A 101 -0.36 -15.19 2.58
N ARG A 102 -1.43 -15.31 1.80
CA ARG A 102 -2.76 -14.94 2.29
C ARG A 102 -3.29 -16.04 3.20
N GLU A 103 -3.67 -15.66 4.39
CA GLU A 103 -4.50 -16.55 5.21
C GLU A 103 -5.87 -16.72 4.55
N THR A 104 -6.46 -17.90 4.68
CA THR A 104 -7.76 -18.22 4.08
C THR A 104 -8.91 -17.41 4.65
N SER A 105 -8.70 -16.77 5.79
CA SER A 105 -9.65 -15.84 6.40
C SER A 105 -8.89 -14.89 7.33
N GLY A 106 -9.09 -13.62 7.17
CA GLY A 106 -8.48 -12.60 8.01
C GLY A 106 -9.02 -11.21 7.70
N GLY A 107 -8.70 -10.24 8.53
CA GLY A 107 -9.03 -8.85 8.31
C GLY A 107 -7.97 -7.94 8.88
N SER A 108 -7.81 -6.77 8.28
CA SER A 108 -6.97 -5.70 8.79
C SER A 108 -7.76 -4.40 8.83
N VAL A 109 -7.49 -3.60 9.85
CA VAL A 109 -7.97 -2.22 9.96
C VAL A 109 -6.76 -1.32 10.06
N ASN A 110 -6.69 -0.35 9.18
CA ASN A 110 -5.64 0.67 9.21
C ASN A 110 -6.27 2.03 9.45
N LEU A 111 -5.70 2.79 10.38
CA LEU A 111 -6.10 4.15 10.73
C LEU A 111 -4.93 5.07 10.42
N ASP A 112 -5.18 6.05 9.56
CA ASP A 112 -4.22 7.10 9.23
C ASP A 112 -4.87 8.43 9.64
N LEU A 113 -4.35 9.05 10.70
CA LEU A 113 -4.90 10.29 11.26
C LEU A 113 -3.85 11.39 11.12
N SER A 114 -4.15 12.39 10.30
CA SER A 114 -3.28 13.53 10.07
C SER A 114 -4.01 14.83 10.36
N ASN A 115 -3.89 15.30 11.58
CA ASN A 115 -4.57 16.51 12.07
C ASN A 115 -3.58 17.59 12.43
N SER A 116 -3.84 18.82 11.99
CA SER A 116 -3.12 20.00 12.43
C SER A 116 -3.96 20.81 13.41
N PRO A 117 -3.63 20.82 14.71
CA PRO A 117 -4.43 21.50 15.72
C PRO A 117 -4.44 23.01 15.59
N THR A 118 -3.52 23.60 14.83
CA THR A 118 -3.35 25.05 14.70
C THR A 118 -3.94 25.68 13.44
N THR A 119 -4.26 24.87 12.42
CA THR A 119 -4.63 25.40 11.08
C THR A 119 -5.97 24.88 10.57
N SER A 120 -6.78 24.25 11.40
CA SER A 120 -8.14 23.80 11.08
C SER A 120 -8.24 22.99 9.77
N PHE A 121 -7.22 22.19 9.45
CA PHE A 121 -7.30 21.20 8.39
C PHE A 121 -6.84 19.83 8.91
N GLY A 122 -7.43 18.79 8.36
CA GLY A 122 -7.05 17.41 8.67
C GLY A 122 -7.47 16.49 7.55
N GLU A 123 -6.79 15.37 7.49
CA GLU A 123 -7.11 14.25 6.61
C GLU A 123 -7.05 12.98 7.45
N ASP A 124 -8.22 12.37 7.64
CA ASP A 124 -8.35 11.13 8.38
C ASP A 124 -8.78 10.04 7.41
N GLN A 125 -8.05 8.94 7.41
CA GLN A 125 -8.33 7.81 6.54
C GLN A 125 -8.48 6.54 7.38
N VAL A 126 -9.56 5.82 7.14
CA VAL A 126 -9.80 4.49 7.69
C VAL A 126 -9.87 3.52 6.53
N SER A 127 -9.02 2.50 6.55
CA SER A 127 -9.11 1.41 5.58
C SER A 127 -9.28 0.07 6.30
N THR A 128 -10.20 -0.72 5.79
CA THR A 128 -10.51 -2.05 6.33
C THR A 128 -10.47 -3.05 5.19
N LYS A 129 -9.77 -4.16 5.39
CA LYS A 129 -9.74 -5.29 4.45
C LYS A 129 -10.17 -6.56 5.15
N PHE A 130 -11.04 -7.30 4.51
CA PHE A 130 -11.48 -8.63 4.94
C PHE A 130 -11.22 -9.64 3.83
N ASN A 131 -10.50 -10.69 4.16
CA ASN A 131 -10.29 -11.83 3.27
C ASN A 131 -11.15 -12.99 3.76
N HIS A 132 -11.89 -13.59 2.85
CA HIS A 132 -12.59 -14.85 3.11
C HIS A 132 -12.39 -15.78 1.93
N LYS A 133 -11.62 -16.87 2.16
CA LYS A 133 -11.22 -17.82 1.11
C LYS A 133 -10.50 -17.11 -0.04
N LYS A 134 -11.14 -17.06 -1.22
CA LYS A 134 -10.59 -16.46 -2.44
C LYS A 134 -11.15 -15.06 -2.74
N SER A 135 -11.99 -14.52 -1.87
CA SER A 135 -12.58 -13.19 -2.00
C SER A 135 -11.95 -12.21 -1.03
N GLU A 136 -11.65 -11.03 -1.51
CA GLU A 136 -11.14 -9.91 -0.74
C GLU A 136 -12.13 -8.75 -0.81
N PHE A 137 -12.50 -8.23 0.35
CA PHE A 137 -13.37 -7.07 0.50
C PHE A 137 -12.57 -5.94 1.12
N GLY A 138 -12.53 -4.80 0.46
CA GLY A 138 -11.88 -3.59 0.96
C GLY A 138 -12.90 -2.48 1.13
N LEU A 139 -12.87 -1.81 2.29
CA LEU A 139 -13.57 -0.57 2.55
C LEU A 139 -12.54 0.48 2.93
N GLN A 140 -12.55 1.59 2.20
CA GLN A 140 -11.72 2.74 2.48
C GLN A 140 -12.63 3.96 2.68
N TYR A 141 -12.45 4.63 3.80
CA TYR A 141 -13.16 5.87 4.11
C TYR A 141 -12.14 6.96 4.44
N ALA A 142 -12.23 8.06 3.73
CA ALA A 142 -11.38 9.22 3.96
C ALA A 142 -12.23 10.45 4.27
N VAL A 143 -11.87 11.18 5.30
CA VAL A 143 -12.45 12.48 5.65
C VAL A 143 -11.36 13.53 5.50
N ARG A 144 -11.61 14.48 4.62
CA ARG A 144 -10.73 15.62 4.43
C ARG A 144 -11.51 16.87 4.79
N TYR A 145 -11.04 17.62 5.78
CA TYR A 145 -11.64 18.90 6.14
C TYR A 145 -10.60 20.03 6.09
N ARG A 146 -11.03 21.11 5.50
CA ARG A 146 -10.20 22.29 5.30
C ARG A 146 -11.01 23.52 5.66
N ASN A 147 -11.02 23.90 6.87
CA ASN A 147 -11.88 24.92 7.46
C ASN A 147 -13.08 24.34 8.25
N PRO A 148 -13.39 24.83 9.45
CA PRO A 148 -14.48 24.29 10.27
C PRO A 148 -15.88 24.38 9.62
N TYR A 149 -16.01 25.07 8.49
CA TYR A 149 -17.29 25.26 7.80
C TYR A 149 -17.53 24.31 6.60
N HIS A 150 -16.54 23.49 6.19
CA HIS A 150 -16.69 22.59 5.04
C HIS A 150 -16.09 21.22 5.34
N ILE A 151 -16.94 20.24 5.53
CA ILE A 151 -16.55 18.83 5.67
C ILE A 151 -16.90 18.13 4.35
N TRP A 152 -15.88 17.51 3.73
CA TRP A 152 -16.04 16.65 2.56
C TRP A 152 -15.82 15.21 2.97
N THR A 153 -16.72 14.34 2.57
CA THR A 153 -16.58 12.90 2.76
C THR A 153 -16.49 12.22 1.40
N GLU A 154 -15.44 11.45 1.22
CA GLU A 154 -15.22 10.62 0.04
C GLU A 154 -15.04 9.17 0.49
N GLY A 155 -15.82 8.28 -0.05
CA GLY A 155 -15.75 6.86 0.25
C GLY A 155 -15.52 6.05 -1.03
N VAL A 156 -14.56 5.13 -0.97
CA VAL A 156 -14.27 4.19 -2.05
C VAL A 156 -14.42 2.77 -1.51
N GLU A 157 -15.32 2.01 -2.10
CA GLU A 157 -15.51 0.59 -1.82
C GLU A 157 -14.98 -0.22 -3.02
N THR A 158 -14.05 -1.12 -2.76
CA THR A 158 -13.46 -1.97 -3.80
C THR A 158 -13.77 -3.43 -3.52
N PHE A 159 -14.41 -4.08 -4.47
CA PHE A 159 -14.71 -5.52 -4.43
C PHE A 159 -13.88 -6.23 -5.49
N ARG A 160 -13.10 -7.24 -5.06
CA ARG A 160 -12.33 -8.09 -5.96
C ARG A 160 -12.84 -9.52 -5.90
N PHE A 161 -13.20 -10.05 -7.05
CA PHE A 161 -13.72 -11.41 -7.21
C PHE A 161 -12.63 -12.37 -7.71
N GLU A 162 -12.84 -13.66 -7.48
CA GLU A 162 -11.93 -14.72 -7.95
C GLU A 162 -11.75 -14.72 -9.48
N SER A 163 -12.72 -14.23 -10.23
CA SER A 163 -12.67 -14.06 -11.69
C SER A 163 -11.63 -13.02 -12.16
N GLY A 164 -11.03 -12.25 -11.22
CA GLY A 164 -10.13 -11.15 -11.54
C GLY A 164 -10.85 -9.83 -11.82
N GLU A 165 -12.17 -9.84 -11.80
CA GLU A 165 -12.97 -8.61 -11.95
C GLU A 165 -12.91 -7.76 -10.68
N THR A 166 -12.81 -6.45 -10.87
CA THR A 166 -12.82 -5.46 -9.79
C THR A 166 -13.99 -4.52 -9.99
N MET A 167 -14.81 -4.36 -8.96
CA MET A 167 -15.88 -3.34 -8.92
C MET A 167 -15.49 -2.27 -7.93
N GLU A 168 -15.50 -1.03 -8.37
CA GLU A 168 -15.20 0.13 -7.56
C GLU A 168 -16.42 1.04 -7.47
N ARG A 169 -16.80 1.42 -6.27
CA ARG A 169 -17.90 2.32 -6.00
C ARG A 169 -17.39 3.52 -5.23
N THR A 170 -17.49 4.69 -5.83
CA THR A 170 -17.14 5.96 -5.21
C THR A 170 -18.40 6.68 -4.73
N SER A 171 -18.39 7.16 -3.50
CA SER A 171 -19.46 8.01 -2.96
C SER A 171 -18.88 9.35 -2.53
N GLU A 172 -19.41 10.43 -3.09
CA GLU A 172 -19.10 11.80 -2.67
C GLU A 172 -20.24 12.34 -1.80
N GLY A 173 -19.93 12.83 -0.63
CA GLY A 173 -20.87 13.52 0.23
C GLY A 173 -21.00 14.99 -0.19
N LEU A 174 -22.23 15.45 -0.48
CA LEU A 174 -22.51 16.86 -0.71
C LEU A 174 -22.30 17.66 0.60
N PRO A 175 -21.72 18.86 0.54
CA PRO A 175 -21.65 19.73 1.70
C PRO A 175 -23.07 20.09 2.13
N ARG A 176 -23.41 19.83 3.37
CA ARG A 176 -24.61 20.41 3.98
C ARG A 176 -24.38 21.91 4.11
N GLY A 177 -24.92 22.65 3.18
CA GLY A 177 -25.08 24.09 3.33
C GLY A 177 -26.09 24.36 4.45
N MET A 178 -25.71 25.23 5.35
CA MET A 178 -26.68 26.02 6.12
C MET A 178 -27.07 27.22 5.28
#